data_866540baa776f1bf9c942a7fba205615
#
_entry.id   866540baa776f1bf9c942a7fba205615
#
_cell.length_a   1.000
_cell.length_b   1.000
_cell.length_c   1.000
_cell.angle_alpha   90.00
_cell.angle_beta   90.00
_cell.angle_gamma   90.00
#
_symmetry.space_group_name_H-M   'P 1'
#
loop_
_entity.id
_entity.type
_entity.pdbx_description
1 polymer ?
#
loop_
_entity_poly.entity_id
_entity_poly.type
_entity_poly.pdbx_seq_one_letter_code
_entity_poly.pdbx_strand_id
1 'polypeptide(L)'
;MKKLLSILCTGLLLCGAGLTSCENYDDPVTGNAYGNNSIPEGRTISIAALKEKYNDFIDTSKDTYTTIEGETRIEGVITCDDESGNLYKKLVVADETGAIVIGVNATGLYAFCPVGQKVVIDCKGLQIGSYRKQAQIGTVYNLSLIHISEPTRRSY
;
A
#
# COMPACT_ATOMS: atom_id res chain seq x y z
N MET A 1 -0.31 57.62 -34.81
CA MET A 1 -0.52 56.16 -34.98
C MET A 1 0.71 55.34 -34.69
N LYS A 2 1.92 55.69 -35.12
CA LYS A 2 3.15 54.87 -34.87
C LYS A 2 3.55 54.77 -33.38
N LYS A 3 3.32 55.80 -32.56
CA LYS A 3 3.66 55.78 -31.12
C LYS A 3 2.71 54.94 -30.29
N LEU A 4 1.44 54.85 -30.68
CA LEU A 4 0.44 53.99 -29.99
C LEU A 4 0.71 52.51 -30.24
N LEU A 5 1.14 52.16 -31.43
CA LEU A 5 1.49 50.80 -31.82
C LEU A 5 2.74 50.28 -31.08
N SER A 6 3.72 51.17 -30.85
CA SER A 6 4.94 50.86 -30.10
C SER A 6 4.65 50.56 -28.61
N ILE A 7 3.72 51.31 -27.99
CA ILE A 7 3.32 51.12 -26.60
C ILE A 7 2.54 49.79 -26.44
N LEU A 8 1.70 49.45 -27.43
CA LEU A 8 0.95 48.18 -27.42
C LEU A 8 1.86 46.95 -27.54
N CYS A 9 2.90 47.03 -28.40
CA CYS A 9 3.87 45.97 -28.53
C CYS A 9 4.76 45.78 -27.29
N THR A 10 5.13 46.89 -26.61
CA THR A 10 5.94 46.81 -25.40
C THR A 10 5.13 46.23 -24.21
N GLY A 11 3.83 46.55 -24.12
CA GLY A 11 2.95 45.98 -23.11
C GLY A 11 2.71 44.45 -23.29
N LEU A 12 2.65 44.01 -24.54
CA LEU A 12 2.44 42.58 -24.84
C LEU A 12 3.69 41.71 -24.56
N LEU A 13 4.89 42.30 -24.68
CA LEU A 13 6.15 41.59 -24.37
C LEU A 13 6.39 41.45 -22.86
N LEU A 14 5.86 42.35 -22.03
CA LEU A 14 6.02 42.21 -20.56
C LEU A 14 5.07 41.20 -19.93
N CYS A 15 3.96 40.84 -20.57
CA CYS A 15 3.03 39.83 -20.06
C CYS A 15 3.49 38.37 -20.36
N GLY A 16 4.47 38.18 -21.25
CA GLY A 16 4.96 36.85 -21.63
C GLY A 16 6.03 36.26 -20.72
N ALA A 17 6.60 37.05 -19.79
CA ALA A 17 7.71 36.60 -18.97
C ALA A 17 7.29 36.06 -17.59
N GLY A 18 6.00 35.94 -17.30
CA GLY A 18 5.47 35.61 -15.98
C GLY A 18 4.87 34.21 -15.83
N LEU A 19 4.97 33.33 -16.83
CA LEU A 19 4.34 32.01 -16.80
C LEU A 19 5.33 30.84 -16.66
N THR A 20 6.55 31.06 -16.22
CA THR A 20 7.45 30.01 -15.76
C THR A 20 7.34 29.86 -14.24
N SER A 21 6.11 29.69 -13.75
CA SER A 21 5.87 29.24 -12.40
C SER A 21 5.58 27.74 -12.46
N CYS A 22 6.32 26.97 -11.67
CA CYS A 22 6.21 25.54 -11.40
C CYS A 22 7.07 24.63 -12.27
N GLU A 23 8.37 24.90 -12.37
CA GLU A 23 9.30 23.92 -12.91
C GLU A 23 10.21 23.23 -11.86
N ASN A 24 10.04 23.59 -10.59
CA ASN A 24 10.68 22.88 -9.48
C ASN A 24 9.60 22.43 -8.49
N TYR A 25 8.73 21.54 -8.92
CA TYR A 25 8.09 20.65 -7.98
C TYR A 25 9.18 19.61 -7.63
N ASP A 26 9.96 19.92 -6.60
CA ASP A 26 10.75 18.89 -5.96
C ASP A 26 9.77 17.77 -5.62
N ASP A 27 9.97 16.61 -6.23
CA ASP A 27 9.23 15.41 -5.84
C ASP A 27 9.26 15.37 -4.32
N PRO A 28 8.10 15.23 -3.64
CA PRO A 28 8.08 15.20 -2.20
C PRO A 28 9.12 14.18 -1.77
N VAL A 29 10.06 14.62 -0.93
CA VAL A 29 11.13 13.76 -0.44
C VAL A 29 10.44 12.50 0.05
N THR A 30 10.54 11.42 -0.72
CA THR A 30 10.07 10.09 -0.36
C THR A 30 11.00 9.53 0.71
N GLY A 31 11.20 10.30 1.77
CA GLY A 31 11.83 9.86 2.99
C GLY A 31 10.76 9.16 3.80
N ASN A 32 10.80 7.86 3.86
CA ASN A 32 10.29 6.94 4.89
C ASN A 32 9.19 7.44 5.86
N ALA A 33 8.36 8.41 5.45
CA ALA A 33 7.28 8.90 6.29
C ALA A 33 6.21 7.83 6.52
N TYR A 34 6.09 6.87 5.61
CA TYR A 34 5.00 5.90 5.57
C TYR A 34 5.52 4.53 5.12
N GLY A 35 6.28 3.86 5.94
CA GLY A 35 6.69 2.51 5.65
C GLY A 35 8.07 2.19 6.21
N ASN A 36 8.27 0.95 6.55
CA ASN A 36 9.55 0.44 6.99
C ASN A 36 10.21 -0.26 5.80
N ASN A 37 11.16 0.41 5.14
CA ASN A 37 11.99 -0.17 4.08
C ASN A 37 13.00 -1.21 4.62
N SER A 38 12.81 -1.69 5.84
CA SER A 38 13.71 -2.63 6.48
C SER A 38 13.48 -4.10 6.08
N ILE A 39 12.46 -4.40 5.25
CA ILE A 39 12.29 -5.75 4.74
C ILE A 39 13.31 -5.96 3.62
N PRO A 40 14.33 -6.83 3.81
CA PRO A 40 15.31 -7.10 2.78
C PRO A 40 14.64 -7.61 1.51
N GLU A 41 15.20 -7.31 0.34
CA GLU A 41 14.77 -7.94 -0.91
C GLU A 41 14.77 -9.46 -0.74
N GLY A 42 13.68 -10.11 -1.10
CA GLY A 42 13.50 -11.54 -0.92
C GLY A 42 12.45 -12.11 -1.85
N ARG A 43 12.38 -13.42 -1.88
CA ARG A 43 11.40 -14.14 -2.69
C ARG A 43 10.00 -13.93 -2.13
N THR A 44 9.10 -13.41 -2.95
CA THR A 44 7.67 -13.34 -2.66
C THR A 44 6.94 -14.53 -3.26
N ILE A 45 5.83 -14.92 -2.66
CA ILE A 45 4.87 -15.87 -3.22
C ILE A 45 3.56 -15.15 -3.50
N SER A 46 2.77 -15.69 -4.42
CA SER A 46 1.46 -15.13 -4.72
C SER A 46 0.47 -15.36 -3.58
N ILE A 47 -0.56 -14.51 -3.51
CA ILE A 47 -1.63 -14.64 -2.51
C ILE A 47 -2.38 -15.96 -2.69
N ALA A 48 -2.59 -16.42 -3.93
CA ALA A 48 -3.19 -17.73 -4.19
C ALA A 48 -2.34 -18.87 -3.65
N ALA A 49 -1.02 -18.86 -3.89
CA ALA A 49 -0.11 -19.88 -3.38
C ALA A 49 -0.05 -19.90 -1.84
N LEU A 50 -0.10 -18.73 -1.21
CA LEU A 50 -0.21 -18.63 0.25
C LEU A 50 -1.50 -19.28 0.75
N LYS A 51 -2.63 -18.96 0.15
CA LYS A 51 -3.93 -19.52 0.52
C LYS A 51 -3.99 -21.02 0.31
N GLU A 52 -3.46 -21.52 -0.79
CA GLU A 52 -3.40 -22.97 -1.09
C GLU A 52 -2.58 -23.71 -0.05
N LYS A 53 -1.41 -23.19 0.30
CA LYS A 53 -0.53 -23.77 1.32
C LYS A 53 -1.21 -23.95 2.69
N TYR A 54 -2.13 -23.03 3.04
CA TYR A 54 -2.83 -23.03 4.33
C TYR A 54 -4.33 -23.31 4.19
N ASN A 55 -4.75 -23.96 3.12
CA ASN A 55 -6.17 -24.18 2.79
C ASN A 55 -6.93 -24.92 3.90
N ASP A 56 -6.30 -25.87 4.60
CA ASP A 56 -6.89 -26.60 5.71
C ASP A 56 -7.34 -25.71 6.88
N PHE A 57 -6.79 -24.50 6.98
CA PHE A 57 -7.14 -23.51 7.99
C PHE A 57 -8.04 -22.40 7.45
N ILE A 58 -8.12 -22.26 6.14
CA ILE A 58 -8.88 -21.19 5.47
C ILE A 58 -10.25 -21.67 5.04
N ASP A 59 -10.33 -22.84 4.38
CA ASP A 59 -11.60 -23.39 3.87
C ASP A 59 -12.33 -24.26 4.91
N THR A 60 -12.51 -23.69 6.10
CA THR A 60 -13.23 -24.40 7.16
C THR A 60 -14.49 -23.64 7.57
N SER A 61 -15.47 -24.38 8.10
CA SER A 61 -16.67 -23.77 8.73
C SER A 61 -16.38 -23.20 10.12
N LYS A 62 -15.16 -23.46 10.64
CA LYS A 62 -14.68 -22.99 11.94
C LYS A 62 -13.66 -21.90 11.70
N ASP A 63 -13.68 -20.88 12.51
CA ASP A 63 -12.65 -19.82 12.51
C ASP A 63 -11.35 -20.38 13.11
N THR A 64 -10.55 -21.04 12.28
CA THR A 64 -9.29 -21.69 12.66
C THR A 64 -8.11 -20.89 12.15
N TYR A 65 -7.00 -20.94 12.89
CA TYR A 65 -5.77 -20.22 12.57
C TYR A 65 -4.56 -21.08 12.84
N THR A 66 -3.50 -20.87 12.06
CA THR A 66 -2.17 -21.46 12.29
C THR A 66 -1.09 -20.40 12.08
N THR A 67 0.11 -20.66 12.58
CA THR A 67 1.26 -19.76 12.40
C THR A 67 1.93 -20.04 11.06
N ILE A 68 2.26 -18.97 10.33
CA ILE A 68 3.04 -19.07 9.10
C ILE A 68 4.50 -19.34 9.47
N GLU A 69 4.98 -20.50 9.08
CA GLU A 69 6.35 -20.91 9.32
C GLU A 69 7.25 -20.61 8.12
N GLY A 70 8.52 -20.32 8.42
CA GLY A 70 9.54 -20.03 7.41
C GLY A 70 9.46 -18.62 6.83
N GLU A 71 10.43 -18.34 5.98
CA GLU A 71 10.55 -17.03 5.26
C GLU A 71 9.45 -16.97 4.18
N THR A 72 8.35 -16.33 4.50
CA THR A 72 7.19 -16.21 3.60
C THR A 72 6.83 -14.75 3.46
N ARG A 73 6.84 -14.24 2.24
CA ARG A 73 6.48 -12.85 1.90
C ARG A 73 5.45 -12.84 0.79
N ILE A 74 4.53 -11.89 0.86
CA ILE A 74 3.60 -11.58 -0.21
C ILE A 74 3.79 -10.13 -0.65
N GLU A 75 3.50 -9.87 -1.91
CA GLU A 75 3.51 -8.54 -2.49
C GLU A 75 2.14 -8.28 -3.13
N GLY A 76 1.62 -7.07 -2.99
CA GLY A 76 0.34 -6.71 -3.58
C GLY A 76 0.04 -5.23 -3.44
N VAL A 77 -1.16 -4.85 -3.87
CA VAL A 77 -1.68 -3.48 -3.79
C VAL A 77 -2.78 -3.43 -2.75
N ILE A 78 -2.80 -2.39 -1.93
CA ILE A 78 -3.89 -2.14 -0.99
C ILE A 78 -5.13 -1.76 -1.78
N THR A 79 -6.22 -2.50 -1.60
CA THR A 79 -7.50 -2.29 -2.28
C THR A 79 -8.60 -1.77 -1.37
N CYS A 80 -8.45 -1.95 -0.06
CA CYS A 80 -9.33 -1.39 0.97
C CYS A 80 -8.55 -1.11 2.25
N ASP A 81 -8.93 -0.04 2.93
CA ASP A 81 -8.39 0.39 4.21
C ASP A 81 -9.51 0.74 5.21
N ASP A 82 -9.17 1.39 6.32
CA ASP A 82 -10.09 1.73 7.40
C ASP A 82 -10.63 3.18 7.33
N GLU A 83 -10.38 3.92 6.24
CA GLU A 83 -10.78 5.33 6.08
C GLU A 83 -12.32 5.49 6.20
N SER A 84 -13.06 4.66 5.47
CA SER A 84 -14.52 4.73 5.42
C SER A 84 -15.22 4.13 6.65
N GLY A 85 -14.48 3.60 7.63
CA GLY A 85 -15.01 2.97 8.83
C GLY A 85 -15.67 1.59 8.62
N ASN A 86 -15.72 1.07 7.40
CA ASN A 86 -16.26 -0.26 7.08
C ASN A 86 -15.33 -1.40 7.51
N LEU A 87 -14.02 -1.12 7.54
CA LEU A 87 -13.00 -2.02 8.06
C LEU A 87 -12.44 -1.42 9.35
N TYR A 88 -12.38 -2.23 10.39
CA TYR A 88 -11.76 -1.83 11.65
C TYR A 88 -10.47 -2.60 11.86
N LYS A 89 -9.35 -1.89 11.90
CA LYS A 89 -8.01 -2.46 12.06
C LYS A 89 -7.68 -3.51 10.99
N LYS A 90 -8.12 -3.30 9.76
CA LYS A 90 -7.94 -4.22 8.64
C LYS A 90 -7.60 -3.48 7.36
N LEU A 91 -6.78 -4.15 6.55
CA LEU A 91 -6.50 -3.80 5.17
C LEU A 91 -6.90 -4.97 4.27
N VAL A 92 -7.15 -4.71 3.00
CA VAL A 92 -7.23 -5.75 1.98
C VAL A 92 -6.09 -5.54 1.00
N VAL A 93 -5.29 -6.56 0.81
CA VAL A 93 -4.18 -6.57 -0.14
C VAL A 93 -4.50 -7.55 -1.26
N ALA A 94 -4.30 -7.13 -2.50
CA ALA A 94 -4.54 -7.94 -3.68
C ALA A 94 -3.33 -7.97 -4.60
N ASP A 95 -3.11 -9.11 -5.23
CA ASP A 95 -2.23 -9.30 -6.37
C ASP A 95 -3.02 -9.81 -7.58
N GLU A 96 -2.35 -10.18 -8.67
CA GLU A 96 -3.00 -10.71 -9.88
C GLU A 96 -3.72 -12.06 -9.64
N THR A 97 -3.43 -12.75 -8.54
CA THR A 97 -3.93 -14.09 -8.23
C THR A 97 -5.07 -14.10 -7.23
N GLY A 98 -5.27 -13.01 -6.50
CA GLY A 98 -6.34 -12.91 -5.52
C GLY A 98 -6.12 -11.82 -4.48
N ALA A 99 -6.93 -11.85 -3.42
CA ALA A 99 -6.87 -10.89 -2.33
C ALA A 99 -6.93 -11.58 -0.97
N ILE A 100 -6.35 -10.94 0.05
CA ILE A 100 -6.35 -11.43 1.43
C ILE A 100 -6.58 -10.27 2.40
N VAL A 101 -7.32 -10.53 3.47
CA VAL A 101 -7.51 -9.57 4.55
C VAL A 101 -6.31 -9.61 5.49
N ILE A 102 -5.83 -8.45 5.88
CA ILE A 102 -4.73 -8.30 6.83
C ILE A 102 -5.25 -7.58 8.07
N GLY A 103 -5.19 -8.24 9.22
CA GLY A 103 -5.50 -7.66 10.52
C GLY A 103 -4.26 -6.95 11.09
N VAL A 104 -4.37 -5.66 11.38
CA VAL A 104 -3.27 -4.83 11.91
C VAL A 104 -3.68 -4.24 13.24
N ASN A 105 -2.82 -4.34 14.27
CA ASN A 105 -3.13 -3.76 15.58
C ASN A 105 -2.87 -2.24 15.63
N ALA A 106 -3.47 -1.52 14.68
CA ALA A 106 -3.43 -0.07 14.60
C ALA A 106 -4.74 0.46 14.03
N THR A 107 -5.01 1.73 14.21
CA THR A 107 -6.14 2.46 13.63
C THR A 107 -5.61 3.60 12.77
N GLY A 108 -6.44 4.10 11.84
CA GLY A 108 -6.01 5.13 10.90
C GLY A 108 -5.00 4.60 9.88
N LEU A 109 -5.18 3.35 9.47
CA LEU A 109 -4.28 2.67 8.54
C LEU A 109 -4.20 3.38 7.19
N TYR A 110 -5.28 4.02 6.76
CA TYR A 110 -5.35 4.81 5.53
C TYR A 110 -4.25 5.89 5.44
N ALA A 111 -3.83 6.45 6.60
CA ALA A 111 -2.78 7.47 6.64
C ALA A 111 -1.38 6.92 6.34
N PHE A 112 -1.17 5.62 6.56
CA PHE A 112 0.13 4.94 6.38
C PHE A 112 0.14 3.97 5.20
N CYS A 113 -1.03 3.43 4.89
CA CYS A 113 -1.23 2.39 3.90
C CYS A 113 -2.46 2.70 3.06
N PRO A 114 -2.46 3.80 2.27
CA PRO A 114 -3.62 4.21 1.49
C PRO A 114 -3.92 3.20 0.36
N VAL A 115 -5.18 3.18 -0.07
CA VAL A 115 -5.60 2.41 -1.24
C VAL A 115 -4.77 2.80 -2.46
N GLY A 116 -4.33 1.80 -3.21
CA GLY A 116 -3.44 1.95 -4.38
C GLY A 116 -1.95 1.83 -4.06
N GLN A 117 -1.56 1.84 -2.79
CA GLN A 117 -0.17 1.64 -2.41
C GLN A 117 0.25 0.19 -2.63
N LYS A 118 1.42 0.01 -3.26
CA LYS A 118 2.08 -1.30 -3.39
C LYS A 118 2.86 -1.60 -2.12
N VAL A 119 2.68 -2.80 -1.57
CA VAL A 119 3.28 -3.21 -0.30
C VAL A 119 3.88 -4.60 -0.38
N VAL A 120 4.93 -4.83 0.42
CA VAL A 120 5.47 -6.15 0.71
C VAL A 120 5.23 -6.46 2.17
N ILE A 121 4.72 -7.63 2.46
CA ILE A 121 4.40 -8.08 3.81
C ILE A 121 5.24 -9.30 4.15
N ASP A 122 6.03 -9.20 5.21
CA ASP A 122 6.69 -10.35 5.81
C ASP A 122 5.68 -11.10 6.69
N CYS A 123 5.35 -12.31 6.27
CA CYS A 123 4.32 -13.11 6.91
C CYS A 123 4.88 -14.08 7.97
N LYS A 124 6.21 -14.19 8.11
CA LYS A 124 6.84 -15.10 9.07
C LYS A 124 6.36 -14.84 10.49
N GLY A 125 5.89 -15.88 11.16
CA GLY A 125 5.39 -15.79 12.53
C GLY A 125 4.01 -15.18 12.69
N LEU A 126 3.39 -14.69 11.60
CA LEU A 126 2.02 -14.21 11.62
C LEU A 126 1.06 -15.40 11.61
N GLN A 127 -0.15 -15.17 12.11
CA GLN A 127 -1.21 -16.17 12.05
C GLN A 127 -2.01 -16.02 10.75
N ILE A 128 -2.30 -17.15 10.10
CA ILE A 128 -3.17 -17.22 8.92
C ILE A 128 -4.32 -18.17 9.19
N GLY A 129 -5.49 -17.86 8.68
CA GLY A 129 -6.68 -18.67 8.81
C GLY A 129 -7.87 -18.04 8.15
N SER A 130 -9.07 -18.31 8.68
CA SER A 130 -10.29 -17.73 8.17
C SER A 130 -11.16 -17.12 9.27
N TYR A 131 -11.87 -16.09 8.90
CA TYR A 131 -13.01 -15.58 9.65
C TYR A 131 -14.24 -15.60 8.74
N ARG A 132 -15.25 -16.37 9.11
CA ARG A 132 -16.46 -16.59 8.30
C ARG A 132 -16.13 -17.00 6.85
N LYS A 133 -15.19 -17.93 6.68
CA LYS A 133 -14.68 -18.42 5.39
C LYS A 133 -13.87 -17.40 4.58
N GLN A 134 -13.56 -16.23 5.13
CA GLN A 134 -12.70 -15.26 4.47
C GLN A 134 -11.26 -15.43 4.95
N ALA A 135 -10.34 -15.66 4.03
CA ALA A 135 -8.91 -15.77 4.32
C ALA A 135 -8.38 -14.50 4.97
N GLN A 136 -7.67 -14.63 6.08
CA GLN A 136 -7.15 -13.52 6.85
C GLN A 136 -5.77 -13.86 7.42
N ILE A 137 -4.85 -12.88 7.37
CA ILE A 137 -3.63 -12.84 8.17
C ILE A 137 -3.93 -11.98 9.41
N GLY A 138 -3.56 -12.48 10.60
CA GLY A 138 -3.98 -11.93 11.88
C GLY A 138 -5.33 -12.49 12.33
N THR A 139 -5.47 -12.69 13.64
CA THR A 139 -6.71 -13.23 14.23
C THR A 139 -7.70 -12.13 14.58
N VAL A 140 -8.95 -12.50 14.85
CA VAL A 140 -9.99 -11.56 15.29
C VAL A 140 -9.62 -10.87 16.62
N TYR A 141 -8.87 -11.56 17.48
CA TYR A 141 -8.52 -11.09 18.83
C TYR A 141 -7.04 -10.71 18.98
N ASN A 142 -6.16 -11.29 18.16
CA ASN A 142 -4.72 -11.00 18.15
C ASN A 142 -4.34 -10.43 16.80
N LEU A 143 -4.54 -9.14 16.65
CA LEU A 143 -4.10 -8.42 15.47
C LEU A 143 -2.57 -8.36 15.50
N SER A 144 -1.95 -8.75 14.41
CA SER A 144 -0.50 -8.79 14.30
C SER A 144 0.08 -7.39 14.13
N LEU A 145 1.22 -7.13 14.75
CA LEU A 145 2.08 -6.01 14.33
C LEU A 145 2.75 -6.45 13.03
N ILE A 146 2.31 -5.88 11.93
CA ILE A 146 2.81 -6.25 10.60
C ILE A 146 3.90 -5.27 10.20
N HIS A 147 5.03 -5.79 9.76
CA HIS A 147 6.02 -5.02 9.02
C HIS A 147 5.55 -4.91 7.57
N ILE A 148 5.02 -3.75 7.22
CA ILE A 148 4.65 -3.39 5.86
C ILE A 148 5.77 -2.50 5.33
N SER A 149 6.37 -2.86 4.20
CA SER A 149 7.32 -2.02 3.50
C SER A 149 6.82 -1.68 2.10
N GLU A 150 7.15 -0.49 1.66
CA GLU A 150 6.98 -0.11 0.26
C GLU A 150 8.14 -0.73 -0.53
N PRO A 151 7.88 -1.44 -1.64
CA PRO A 151 8.95 -1.93 -2.49
C PRO A 151 9.73 -0.75 -3.05
N THR A 152 11.03 -0.77 -2.91
CA THR A 152 11.94 0.24 -3.47
C THR A 152 11.66 0.38 -4.96
N ARG A 153 11.24 1.57 -5.39
CA ARG A 153 11.16 1.92 -6.80
C ARG A 153 12.56 1.79 -7.39
N ARG A 154 12.80 0.79 -8.22
CA ARG A 154 13.96 0.84 -9.11
C ARG A 154 13.68 1.98 -10.11
N SER A 155 14.40 3.08 -9.97
CA SER A 155 14.53 4.07 -11.03
C SER A 155 15.29 3.42 -12.18
N TYR A 156 14.62 3.24 -13.31
CA TYR A 156 15.26 2.96 -14.59
C TYR A 156 15.80 4.27 -15.15
#